data_849abbedd754ac1d89359c7107e01352
#
_entry.id   849abbedd754ac1d89359c7107e01352
#
_cell.length_a   1.000
_cell.length_b   1.000
_cell.length_c   1.000
_cell.angle_alpha   90.00
_cell.angle_beta   90.00
_cell.angle_gamma   90.00
#
_symmetry.space_group_name_H-M   'P 1'
#
loop_
_entity.id
_entity.type
_entity.pdbx_description
1 polymer ?
#
loop_
_entity_poly.entity_id
_entity_poly.type
_entity_poly.pdbx_seq_one_letter_code
_entity_poly.pdbx_strand_id
1 'polypeptide(L)'
;MLKCLLGLINPDSGSIKINNIEIYNKNLRYIKKNNSKIGMLFQGGALFDSLPVWKNISFTDLQKKISEKICRIKSEETLEKVGLRSEVLDLFPSELSGGMQKRVALARAIFPEPDIIFFDEPTTGLDPITADVINNLILERVKELGATALTITHDMASARTIASKIYMLHEGKIIWDGDVNELETTDNKFILQFTKGKSIGPIELQNN
;
A
#
# COMPACT_ATOMS: atom_id res chain seq x y z
N MET A 1 7.76 -10.33 5.81
CA MET A 1 8.51 -9.14 5.39
C MET A 1 7.80 -7.84 5.80
N LEU A 2 6.61 -7.49 5.28
CA LEU A 2 5.93 -6.21 5.56
C LEU A 2 5.73 -5.94 7.06
N LYS A 3 5.29 -6.93 7.84
CA LYS A 3 5.11 -6.79 9.30
C LYS A 3 6.42 -6.44 10.03
N CYS A 4 7.57 -6.94 9.52
CA CYS A 4 8.88 -6.58 10.08
C CYS A 4 9.25 -5.14 9.72
N LEU A 5 9.02 -4.71 8.46
CA LEU A 5 9.25 -3.34 8.02
C LEU A 5 8.42 -2.32 8.81
N LEU A 6 7.20 -2.70 9.18
CA LEU A 6 6.31 -1.89 10.02
C LEU A 6 6.64 -1.98 11.53
N GLY A 7 7.60 -2.81 11.93
CA GLY A 7 7.93 -3.02 13.33
C GLY A 7 6.82 -3.69 14.14
N LEU A 8 5.94 -4.44 13.48
CA LEU A 8 4.85 -5.20 14.12
C LEU A 8 5.34 -6.55 14.65
N ILE A 9 6.35 -7.13 14.02
CA ILE A 9 7.09 -8.30 14.47
C ILE A 9 8.59 -8.05 14.29
N ASN A 10 9.40 -8.63 15.18
CA ASN A 10 10.85 -8.57 15.05
C ASN A 10 11.32 -9.64 14.06
N PRO A 11 12.24 -9.34 13.14
CA PRO A 11 12.92 -10.36 12.35
C PRO A 11 13.87 -11.16 13.23
N ASP A 12 14.08 -12.44 12.90
CA ASP A 12 14.99 -13.33 13.66
C ASP A 12 16.46 -12.91 13.50
N SER A 13 16.80 -12.36 12.33
CA SER A 13 18.16 -11.88 12.00
C SER A 13 18.12 -10.84 10.88
N GLY A 14 19.27 -10.21 10.62
CA GLY A 14 19.43 -9.23 9.58
C GLY A 14 19.29 -7.78 10.07
N SER A 15 19.18 -6.83 9.16
CA SER A 15 19.02 -5.41 9.46
C SER A 15 17.95 -4.76 8.60
N ILE A 16 17.27 -3.77 9.17
CA ILE A 16 16.30 -2.94 8.45
C ILE A 16 16.72 -1.48 8.66
N LYS A 17 16.93 -0.76 7.56
CA LYS A 17 17.30 0.65 7.60
C LYS A 17 16.30 1.50 6.82
N ILE A 18 15.85 2.60 7.41
CA ILE A 18 15.08 3.66 6.74
C ILE A 18 15.88 4.94 6.84
N ASN A 19 16.17 5.58 5.72
CA ASN A 19 17.00 6.80 5.66
C ASN A 19 18.34 6.64 6.42
N ASN A 20 19.01 5.49 6.24
CA ASN A 20 20.24 5.09 6.94
C ASN A 20 20.10 4.92 8.47
N ILE A 21 18.91 5.02 9.01
CA ILE A 21 18.65 4.78 10.43
C ILE A 21 18.24 3.32 10.62
N GLU A 22 18.99 2.59 11.48
CA GLU A 22 18.68 1.22 11.83
C GLU A 22 17.39 1.15 12.66
N ILE A 23 16.40 0.40 12.16
CA ILE A 23 15.08 0.22 12.81
C ILE A 23 14.86 -1.19 13.35
N TYR A 24 15.85 -2.08 13.18
CA TYR A 24 15.81 -3.42 13.75
C TYR A 24 15.59 -3.38 15.27
N ASN A 25 14.66 -4.18 15.77
CA ASN A 25 14.25 -4.18 17.18
C ASN A 25 13.70 -2.84 17.70
N LYS A 26 13.36 -1.90 16.81
CA LYS A 26 12.72 -0.64 17.19
C LYS A 26 11.22 -0.72 16.92
N ASN A 27 10.43 -0.23 17.86
CA ASN A 27 8.98 -0.17 17.67
C ASN A 27 8.58 1.02 16.77
N LEU A 28 7.33 1.00 16.29
CA LEU A 28 6.78 2.09 15.46
C LEU A 28 6.91 3.48 16.10
N ARG A 29 6.96 3.58 17.44
CA ARG A 29 7.19 4.88 18.12
C ARG A 29 8.57 5.43 17.82
N TYR A 30 9.59 4.56 17.72
CA TYR A 30 10.95 4.96 17.39
C TYR A 30 11.03 5.45 15.94
N ILE A 31 10.38 4.74 15.01
CA ILE A 31 10.32 5.10 13.58
C ILE A 31 9.65 6.47 13.43
N LYS A 32 8.50 6.67 14.09
CA LYS A 32 7.78 7.96 14.10
C LYS A 32 8.59 9.10 14.73
N LYS A 33 9.39 8.81 15.77
CA LYS A 33 10.22 9.82 16.47
C LYS A 33 11.38 10.30 15.61
N ASN A 34 11.87 9.48 14.69
CA ASN A 34 12.98 9.82 13.78
C ASN A 34 12.52 10.41 12.44
N ASN A 35 11.36 11.07 12.42
CA ASN A 35 10.82 11.88 11.32
C ASN A 35 10.46 11.15 10.03
N SER A 36 10.45 9.82 9.96
CA SER A 36 9.91 9.15 8.80
C SER A 36 8.41 8.96 8.96
N LYS A 37 7.64 9.68 8.14
CA LYS A 37 6.19 9.50 8.08
C LYS A 37 5.90 8.28 7.20
N ILE A 38 5.19 7.31 7.75
CA ILE A 38 4.82 6.08 7.04
C ILE A 38 3.32 6.06 6.82
N GLY A 39 2.93 5.89 5.55
CA GLY A 39 1.57 5.57 5.13
C GLY A 39 1.39 4.06 4.93
N MET A 40 0.17 3.55 5.16
CA MET A 40 -0.16 2.15 4.92
C MET A 40 -1.57 2.01 4.37
N LEU A 41 -1.68 1.29 3.24
CA LEU A 41 -2.94 0.78 2.72
C LEU A 41 -2.95 -0.74 2.89
N PHE A 42 -3.88 -1.24 3.70
CA PHE A 42 -4.05 -2.68 3.98
C PHE A 42 -4.93 -3.34 2.93
N GLN A 43 -4.78 -4.64 2.74
CA GLN A 43 -5.50 -5.46 1.75
C GLN A 43 -7.02 -5.23 1.74
N GLY A 44 -7.68 -5.23 2.89
CA GLY A 44 -9.11 -4.96 3.02
C GLY A 44 -9.46 -3.47 3.18
N GLY A 45 -8.50 -2.54 2.99
CA GLY A 45 -8.67 -1.13 3.35
C GLY A 45 -8.59 -0.88 4.86
N ALA A 46 -9.02 -1.82 5.69
CA ALA A 46 -9.03 -1.77 7.15
C ALA A 46 -9.60 -0.43 7.69
N LEU A 47 -10.70 0.03 7.12
CA LEU A 47 -11.43 1.18 7.62
C LEU A 47 -12.13 0.82 8.94
N PHE A 48 -12.28 1.80 9.81
CA PHE A 48 -13.05 1.65 11.05
C PHE A 48 -14.53 1.81 10.71
N ASP A 49 -15.31 0.73 10.82
CA ASP A 49 -16.73 0.72 10.46
C ASP A 49 -17.58 1.68 11.33
N SER A 50 -17.14 1.93 12.54
CA SER A 50 -17.81 2.84 13.48
C SER A 50 -17.49 4.32 13.28
N LEU A 51 -16.61 4.66 12.33
CA LEU A 51 -16.19 6.03 12.06
C LEU A 51 -16.60 6.47 10.65
N PRO A 52 -17.09 7.70 10.47
CA PRO A 52 -17.33 8.26 9.16
C PRO A 52 -16.01 8.43 8.39
N VAL A 53 -16.12 8.60 7.08
CA VAL A 53 -14.98 8.71 6.14
C VAL A 53 -13.95 9.73 6.60
N TRP A 54 -14.36 10.95 6.93
CA TRP A 54 -13.41 11.98 7.35
C TRP A 54 -12.63 11.61 8.63
N LYS A 55 -13.26 10.92 9.59
CA LYS A 55 -12.56 10.43 10.79
C LYS A 55 -11.65 9.25 10.50
N ASN A 56 -12.00 8.41 9.54
CA ASN A 56 -11.12 7.37 9.03
C ASN A 56 -9.84 7.97 8.42
N ILE A 57 -9.98 8.99 7.56
CA ILE A 57 -8.86 9.66 6.90
C ILE A 57 -7.94 10.33 7.92
N SER A 58 -8.50 11.14 8.80
CA SER A 58 -7.75 11.95 9.77
C SER A 58 -7.46 11.27 11.11
N PHE A 59 -7.66 9.95 11.20
CA PHE A 59 -7.59 9.19 12.46
C PHE A 59 -6.34 9.48 13.30
N THR A 60 -5.17 9.53 12.66
CA THR A 60 -3.90 9.80 13.35
C THR A 60 -3.81 11.20 13.93
N ASP A 61 -4.39 12.18 13.28
CA ASP A 61 -4.37 13.58 13.75
C ASP A 61 -5.40 13.81 14.86
N LEU A 62 -6.54 13.13 14.79
CA LEU A 62 -7.52 13.09 15.89
C LEU A 62 -6.91 12.47 17.17
N GLN A 63 -6.10 11.40 17.03
CA GLN A 63 -5.35 10.84 18.17
C GLN A 63 -4.34 11.81 18.78
N LYS A 64 -3.78 12.72 17.98
CA LYS A 64 -2.91 13.80 18.45
C LYS A 64 -3.70 14.99 19.01
N LYS A 65 -5.03 14.88 19.13
CA LYS A 65 -5.94 15.93 19.63
C LYS A 65 -5.96 17.19 18.75
N ILE A 66 -5.68 17.08 17.46
CA ILE A 66 -5.92 18.16 16.50
C ILE A 66 -7.44 18.35 16.38
N SER A 67 -7.87 19.62 16.25
CA SER A 67 -9.30 19.94 16.27
C SER A 67 -10.06 19.25 15.13
N GLU A 68 -11.27 18.79 15.39
CA GLU A 68 -12.12 18.12 14.40
C GLU A 68 -12.36 18.99 13.16
N LYS A 69 -12.49 20.31 13.36
CA LYS A 69 -12.67 21.27 12.25
C LYS A 69 -11.48 21.24 11.28
N ILE A 70 -10.26 21.26 11.77
CA ILE A 70 -9.05 21.19 10.96
C ILE A 70 -8.94 19.82 10.28
N CYS A 71 -9.17 18.74 11.03
CA CYS A 71 -9.16 17.38 10.52
C CYS A 71 -10.16 17.19 9.37
N ARG A 72 -11.36 17.73 9.52
CA ARG A 72 -12.42 17.63 8.50
C ARG A 72 -12.04 18.34 7.20
N ILE A 73 -11.57 19.60 7.29
CA ILE A 73 -11.14 20.38 6.11
C ILE A 73 -10.03 19.64 5.36
N LYS A 74 -8.99 19.22 6.08
CA LYS A 74 -7.86 18.47 5.47
C LYS A 74 -8.29 17.11 4.91
N SER A 75 -9.29 16.45 5.52
CA SER A 75 -9.85 15.20 5.00
C SER A 75 -10.61 15.43 3.69
N GLU A 76 -11.33 16.53 3.56
CA GLU A 76 -12.01 16.91 2.32
C GLU A 76 -11.02 17.12 1.18
N GLU A 77 -9.97 17.92 1.38
CA GLU A 77 -8.91 18.13 0.41
C GLU A 77 -8.22 16.81 0.00
N THR A 78 -8.02 15.92 0.97
CA THR A 78 -7.39 14.62 0.70
C THR A 78 -8.33 13.67 -0.04
N LEU A 79 -9.63 13.75 0.24
CA LEU A 79 -10.65 12.94 -0.43
C LEU A 79 -10.77 13.31 -1.91
N GLU A 80 -10.69 14.60 -2.24
CA GLU A 80 -10.67 15.09 -3.63
C GLU A 80 -9.47 14.55 -4.40
N LYS A 81 -8.29 14.46 -3.76
CA LYS A 81 -7.08 13.90 -4.38
C LYS A 81 -7.22 12.44 -4.80
N VAL A 82 -8.15 11.70 -4.22
CA VAL A 82 -8.46 10.31 -4.61
C VAL A 82 -9.72 10.20 -5.46
N GLY A 83 -10.21 11.33 -5.98
CA GLY A 83 -11.34 11.40 -6.90
C GLY A 83 -12.70 11.09 -6.26
N LEU A 84 -12.86 11.40 -4.96
CA LEU A 84 -14.15 11.33 -4.27
C LEU A 84 -14.63 12.73 -3.90
N ARG A 85 -15.95 12.93 -3.92
CA ARG A 85 -16.58 14.21 -3.61
C ARG A 85 -16.82 14.38 -2.11
N SER A 86 -17.02 15.62 -1.67
CA SER A 86 -17.23 15.97 -0.26
C SER A 86 -18.48 15.33 0.37
N GLU A 87 -19.50 14.99 -0.43
CA GLU A 87 -20.70 14.31 0.08
C GLU A 87 -20.41 12.96 0.73
N VAL A 88 -19.24 12.38 0.41
CA VAL A 88 -18.79 11.09 0.98
C VAL A 88 -18.23 11.24 2.40
N LEU A 89 -17.86 12.44 2.83
CA LEU A 89 -17.16 12.67 4.12
C LEU A 89 -17.90 12.11 5.34
N ASP A 90 -19.22 12.23 5.37
CA ASP A 90 -20.04 11.82 6.51
C ASP A 90 -20.58 10.40 6.39
N LEU A 91 -20.35 9.72 5.25
CA LEU A 91 -20.74 8.34 5.06
C LEU A 91 -19.86 7.40 5.89
N PHE A 92 -20.42 6.25 6.23
CA PHE A 92 -19.68 5.17 6.89
C PHE A 92 -19.18 4.15 5.85
N PRO A 93 -18.16 3.33 6.18
CA PRO A 93 -17.63 2.33 5.26
C PRO A 93 -18.67 1.40 4.65
N SER A 94 -19.71 1.01 5.40
CA SER A 94 -20.82 0.17 4.93
C SER A 94 -21.68 0.79 3.83
N GLU A 95 -21.63 2.12 3.68
CA GLU A 95 -22.38 2.87 2.66
C GLU A 95 -21.59 3.08 1.37
N LEU A 96 -20.33 2.60 1.33
CA LEU A 96 -19.39 2.79 0.22
C LEU A 96 -19.28 1.52 -0.64
N SER A 97 -19.15 1.71 -1.95
CA SER A 97 -18.70 0.61 -2.82
C SER A 97 -17.27 0.17 -2.50
N GLY A 98 -16.87 -1.04 -2.90
CA GLY A 98 -15.51 -1.56 -2.68
C GLY A 98 -14.43 -0.62 -3.25
N GLY A 99 -14.62 -0.07 -4.44
CA GLY A 99 -13.72 0.91 -5.03
C GLY A 99 -13.65 2.22 -4.24
N MET A 100 -14.77 2.71 -3.71
CA MET A 100 -14.78 3.89 -2.83
C MET A 100 -14.07 3.61 -1.50
N GLN A 101 -14.27 2.44 -0.89
CA GLN A 101 -13.54 2.05 0.32
C GLN A 101 -12.02 2.03 0.11
N LYS A 102 -11.56 1.51 -1.04
CA LYS A 102 -10.13 1.53 -1.40
C LYS A 102 -9.60 2.95 -1.58
N ARG A 103 -10.36 3.85 -2.21
CA ARG A 103 -9.98 5.27 -2.34
C ARG A 103 -9.92 5.98 -0.99
N VAL A 104 -10.87 5.72 -0.09
CA VAL A 104 -10.82 6.25 1.29
C VAL A 104 -9.61 5.69 2.06
N ALA A 105 -9.29 4.41 1.89
CA ALA A 105 -8.11 3.81 2.49
C ALA A 105 -6.81 4.41 1.94
N LEU A 106 -6.76 4.72 0.63
CA LEU A 106 -5.66 5.45 0.01
C LEU A 106 -5.57 6.88 0.56
N ALA A 107 -6.69 7.60 0.66
CA ALA A 107 -6.74 8.93 1.28
C ALA A 107 -6.16 8.90 2.70
N ARG A 108 -6.55 7.94 3.53
CA ARG A 108 -5.97 7.75 4.88
C ARG A 108 -4.47 7.49 4.86
N ALA A 109 -3.99 6.72 3.88
CA ALA A 109 -2.56 6.41 3.77
C ALA A 109 -1.73 7.63 3.39
N ILE A 110 -2.24 8.53 2.52
CA ILE A 110 -1.53 9.73 2.06
C ILE A 110 -1.77 10.97 2.93
N PHE A 111 -2.80 10.97 3.77
CA PHE A 111 -3.20 12.09 4.62
C PHE A 111 -2.06 12.70 5.47
N PRO A 112 -1.16 11.90 6.08
CA PRO A 112 -0.03 12.43 6.85
C PRO A 112 1.11 12.97 5.98
N GLU A 113 0.96 12.98 4.64
CA GLU A 113 2.03 13.29 3.69
C GLU A 113 3.29 12.45 3.98
N PRO A 114 3.21 11.14 3.75
CA PRO A 114 4.26 10.21 4.16
C PRO A 114 5.46 10.25 3.22
N ASP A 115 6.66 9.96 3.79
CA ASP A 115 7.90 9.75 3.02
C ASP A 115 7.96 8.34 2.41
N ILE A 116 7.26 7.39 3.06
CA ILE A 116 7.19 5.99 2.62
C ILE A 116 5.75 5.51 2.71
N ILE A 117 5.28 4.82 1.65
CA ILE A 117 3.95 4.24 1.62
C ILE A 117 4.06 2.74 1.34
N PHE A 118 3.42 1.95 2.19
CA PHE A 118 3.25 0.52 1.97
C PHE A 118 1.85 0.22 1.44
N PHE A 119 1.78 -0.55 0.36
CA PHE A 119 0.54 -1.02 -0.24
C PHE A 119 0.49 -2.54 -0.15
N ASP A 120 -0.50 -3.08 0.56
CA ASP A 120 -0.73 -4.51 0.69
C ASP A 120 -1.96 -4.90 -0.13
N GLU A 121 -1.74 -5.50 -1.30
CA GLU A 121 -2.77 -5.92 -2.24
C GLU A 121 -3.82 -4.82 -2.54
N PRO A 122 -3.39 -3.66 -3.06
CA PRO A 122 -4.27 -2.48 -3.14
C PRO A 122 -5.48 -2.67 -4.06
N THR A 123 -5.38 -3.54 -5.07
CA THR A 123 -6.41 -3.77 -6.09
C THR A 123 -7.17 -5.07 -5.92
N THR A 124 -6.82 -5.90 -4.94
CA THR A 124 -7.49 -7.19 -4.70
C THR A 124 -8.97 -6.99 -4.42
N GLY A 125 -9.81 -7.79 -5.12
CA GLY A 125 -11.25 -7.79 -5.00
C GLY A 125 -11.95 -6.69 -5.83
N LEU A 126 -11.23 -5.98 -6.69
CA LEU A 126 -11.78 -5.01 -7.62
C LEU A 126 -11.88 -5.59 -9.04
N ASP A 127 -12.82 -5.07 -9.81
CA ASP A 127 -12.85 -5.33 -11.25
C ASP A 127 -11.66 -4.63 -11.95
N PRO A 128 -11.27 -5.07 -13.17
CA PRO A 128 -10.08 -4.54 -13.84
C PRO A 128 -10.10 -3.03 -14.10
N ILE A 129 -11.25 -2.44 -14.37
CA ILE A 129 -11.39 -1.00 -14.64
C ILE A 129 -11.15 -0.21 -13.35
N THR A 130 -11.79 -0.63 -12.26
CA THR A 130 -11.60 -0.02 -10.94
C THR A 130 -10.16 -0.21 -10.43
N ALA A 131 -9.56 -1.36 -10.68
CA ALA A 131 -8.16 -1.65 -10.33
C ALA A 131 -7.20 -0.69 -11.05
N ASP A 132 -7.40 -0.46 -12.35
CA ASP A 132 -6.59 0.50 -13.13
C ASP A 132 -6.71 1.92 -12.58
N VAL A 133 -7.91 2.36 -12.23
CA VAL A 133 -8.12 3.67 -11.58
C VAL A 133 -7.34 3.78 -10.26
N ILE A 134 -7.36 2.74 -9.41
CA ILE A 134 -6.59 2.74 -8.15
C ILE A 134 -5.08 2.78 -8.42
N ASN A 135 -4.59 2.01 -9.40
CA ASN A 135 -3.19 2.01 -9.79
C ASN A 135 -2.71 3.39 -10.24
N ASN A 136 -3.51 4.07 -11.08
CA ASN A 136 -3.20 5.42 -11.56
C ASN A 136 -3.19 6.43 -10.39
N LEU A 137 -4.16 6.35 -9.48
CA LEU A 137 -4.17 7.17 -8.26
C LEU A 137 -2.94 6.94 -7.39
N ILE A 138 -2.51 5.69 -7.22
CA ILE A 138 -1.27 5.36 -6.48
C ILE A 138 -0.06 6.04 -7.13
N LEU A 139 0.11 5.89 -8.45
CA LEU A 139 1.21 6.50 -9.19
C LEU A 139 1.25 8.02 -9.02
N GLU A 140 0.10 8.67 -9.25
CA GLU A 140 -0.01 10.12 -9.15
C GLU A 140 0.32 10.62 -7.75
N ARG A 141 -0.24 9.98 -6.71
CA ARG A 141 -0.03 10.41 -5.31
C ARG A 141 1.38 10.15 -4.83
N VAL A 142 1.98 9.00 -5.16
CA VAL A 142 3.37 8.69 -4.84
C VAL A 142 4.32 9.71 -5.49
N LYS A 143 4.08 10.05 -6.77
CA LYS A 143 4.86 11.04 -7.50
C LYS A 143 4.70 12.45 -6.93
N GLU A 144 3.48 12.88 -6.63
CA GLU A 144 3.18 14.19 -6.05
C GLU A 144 3.85 14.39 -4.69
N LEU A 145 3.84 13.35 -3.85
CA LEU A 145 4.44 13.36 -2.53
C LEU A 145 5.97 13.22 -2.56
N GLY A 146 6.55 12.78 -3.67
CA GLY A 146 7.96 12.38 -3.73
C GLY A 146 8.27 11.19 -2.81
N ALA A 147 7.27 10.38 -2.50
CA ALA A 147 7.38 9.28 -1.54
C ALA A 147 8.01 8.03 -2.17
N THR A 148 8.65 7.22 -1.34
CA THR A 148 9.04 5.86 -1.71
C THR A 148 7.87 4.91 -1.49
N ALA A 149 7.51 4.13 -2.50
CA ALA A 149 6.43 3.15 -2.39
C ALA A 149 6.96 1.71 -2.39
N LEU A 150 6.41 0.87 -1.53
CA LEU A 150 6.57 -0.58 -1.59
C LEU A 150 5.18 -1.23 -1.69
N THR A 151 4.95 -1.92 -2.81
CA THR A 151 3.69 -2.62 -3.05
C THR A 151 3.91 -4.13 -3.01
N ILE A 152 3.04 -4.84 -2.30
CA ILE A 152 2.92 -6.29 -2.37
C ILE A 152 1.68 -6.58 -3.19
N THR A 153 1.84 -7.36 -4.25
CA THR A 153 0.73 -7.80 -5.08
C THR A 153 1.07 -9.11 -5.80
N HIS A 154 0.06 -9.89 -6.11
CA HIS A 154 0.14 -11.03 -7.03
C HIS A 154 -0.46 -10.68 -8.41
N ASP A 155 -1.04 -9.48 -8.55
CA ASP A 155 -1.61 -9.02 -9.80
C ASP A 155 -0.53 -8.41 -10.70
N MET A 156 -0.20 -9.11 -11.78
CA MET A 156 0.83 -8.70 -12.72
C MET A 156 0.43 -7.48 -13.55
N ALA A 157 -0.87 -7.22 -13.75
CA ALA A 157 -1.32 -6.01 -14.43
C ALA A 157 -1.01 -4.77 -13.57
N SER A 158 -1.39 -4.81 -12.30
CA SER A 158 -1.04 -3.77 -11.33
C SER A 158 0.48 -3.60 -11.20
N ALA A 159 1.24 -4.70 -11.08
CA ALA A 159 2.69 -4.63 -10.97
C ALA A 159 3.33 -3.92 -12.17
N ARG A 160 2.89 -4.22 -13.40
CA ARG A 160 3.39 -3.54 -14.62
C ARG A 160 3.05 -2.06 -14.65
N THR A 161 1.89 -1.68 -14.11
CA THR A 161 1.44 -0.29 -14.11
C THR A 161 2.22 0.55 -13.09
N ILE A 162 2.38 0.06 -11.85
CA ILE A 162 2.85 0.90 -10.74
C ILE A 162 4.33 0.73 -10.39
N ALA A 163 4.99 -0.38 -10.81
CA ALA A 163 6.35 -0.65 -10.38
C ALA A 163 7.39 -0.05 -11.34
N SER A 164 8.46 0.48 -10.78
CA SER A 164 9.72 0.71 -11.49
C SER A 164 10.64 -0.51 -11.33
N LYS A 165 10.68 -1.11 -10.15
CA LYS A 165 11.47 -2.31 -9.85
C LYS A 165 10.61 -3.38 -9.19
N ILE A 166 10.85 -4.64 -9.55
CA ILE A 166 10.08 -5.79 -9.08
C ILE A 166 11.02 -6.80 -8.42
N TYR A 167 10.56 -7.37 -7.32
CA TYR A 167 11.22 -8.46 -6.60
C TYR A 167 10.26 -9.65 -6.53
N MET A 168 10.65 -10.81 -7.04
CA MET A 168 9.85 -12.01 -6.92
C MET A 168 10.26 -12.79 -5.68
N LEU A 169 9.30 -12.98 -4.78
CA LEU A 169 9.47 -13.77 -3.57
C LEU A 169 8.88 -15.18 -3.77
N HIS A 170 9.67 -16.22 -3.54
CA HIS A 170 9.24 -17.60 -3.57
C HIS A 170 9.90 -18.38 -2.44
N GLU A 171 9.14 -19.16 -1.69
CA GLU A 171 9.61 -19.95 -0.53
C GLU A 171 10.48 -19.14 0.45
N GLY A 172 10.08 -17.90 0.73
CA GLY A 172 10.76 -17.01 1.66
C GLY A 172 12.06 -16.38 1.14
N LYS A 173 12.42 -16.58 -0.13
CA LYS A 173 13.62 -16.02 -0.77
C LYS A 173 13.26 -15.13 -1.94
N ILE A 174 14.05 -14.08 -2.15
CA ILE A 174 13.99 -13.32 -3.40
C ILE A 174 14.75 -14.14 -4.45
N ILE A 175 14.02 -14.65 -5.43
CA ILE A 175 14.56 -15.52 -6.49
C ILE A 175 14.82 -14.75 -7.80
N TRP A 176 14.34 -13.52 -7.89
CA TRP A 176 14.58 -12.64 -9.02
C TRP A 176 14.32 -11.18 -8.60
N ASP A 177 15.08 -10.27 -9.17
CA ASP A 177 14.81 -8.83 -9.14
C ASP A 177 15.23 -8.19 -10.46
N GLY A 178 14.49 -7.16 -10.87
CA GLY A 178 14.74 -6.46 -12.12
C GLY A 178 13.77 -5.30 -12.33
N ASP A 179 14.02 -4.54 -13.38
CA ASP A 179 13.09 -3.49 -13.81
C ASP A 179 11.84 -4.10 -14.44
N VAL A 180 10.72 -3.35 -14.40
CA VAL A 180 9.45 -3.83 -14.95
C VAL A 180 9.57 -4.26 -16.42
N ASN A 181 10.44 -3.59 -17.21
CA ASN A 181 10.67 -3.93 -18.61
C ASN A 181 11.39 -5.28 -18.81
N GLU A 182 12.11 -5.76 -17.79
CA GLU A 182 12.85 -7.03 -17.85
C GLU A 182 11.92 -8.25 -17.65
N LEU A 183 10.69 -8.04 -17.21
CA LEU A 183 9.71 -9.12 -17.06
C LEU A 183 9.43 -9.89 -18.34
N GLU A 184 9.49 -9.22 -19.49
CA GLU A 184 9.18 -9.84 -20.80
C GLU A 184 10.40 -10.49 -21.45
N THR A 185 11.61 -10.11 -21.03
CA THR A 185 12.89 -10.54 -21.64
C THR A 185 13.67 -11.52 -20.78
N THR A 186 13.27 -11.73 -19.53
CA THR A 186 13.99 -12.63 -18.60
C THR A 186 13.84 -14.10 -18.99
N ASP A 187 14.92 -14.87 -18.85
CA ASP A 187 14.93 -16.33 -18.98
C ASP A 187 14.57 -17.06 -17.67
N ASN A 188 14.25 -16.33 -16.60
CA ASN A 188 13.90 -16.93 -15.31
C ASN A 188 12.58 -17.68 -15.42
N LYS A 189 12.62 -19.00 -15.26
CA LYS A 189 11.47 -19.90 -15.42
C LYS A 189 10.34 -19.63 -14.43
N PHE A 190 10.65 -19.16 -13.21
CA PHE A 190 9.66 -18.80 -12.20
C PHE A 190 8.88 -17.55 -12.63
N ILE A 191 9.59 -16.52 -13.10
CA ILE A 191 8.96 -15.32 -13.64
C ILE A 191 8.09 -15.65 -14.83
N LEU A 192 8.61 -16.42 -15.80
CA LEU A 192 7.87 -16.81 -17.00
C LEU A 192 6.61 -17.63 -16.68
N GLN A 193 6.67 -18.52 -15.69
CA GLN A 193 5.51 -19.28 -15.25
C GLN A 193 4.46 -18.35 -14.63
N PHE A 194 4.90 -17.50 -13.70
CA PHE A 194 4.00 -16.62 -12.95
C PHE A 194 3.35 -15.57 -13.84
N THR A 195 4.14 -14.87 -14.66
CA THR A 195 3.63 -13.80 -15.54
C THR A 195 2.70 -14.32 -16.64
N LYS A 196 2.91 -15.55 -17.11
CA LYS A 196 2.08 -16.22 -18.15
C LYS A 196 0.92 -17.02 -17.58
N GLY A 197 0.78 -17.11 -16.25
CA GLY A 197 -0.27 -17.85 -15.58
C GLY A 197 -0.27 -19.36 -15.91
N LYS A 198 0.92 -19.96 -16.12
CA LYS A 198 1.02 -21.39 -16.49
C LYS A 198 0.97 -22.27 -15.25
N SER A 199 0.16 -23.32 -15.31
CA SER A 199 0.07 -24.35 -14.25
C SER A 199 1.31 -25.25 -14.19
N ILE A 200 2.02 -25.41 -15.30
CA ILE A 200 3.22 -26.26 -15.40
C ILE A 200 4.45 -25.38 -15.37
N GLY A 201 5.37 -25.68 -14.43
CA GLY A 201 6.63 -24.96 -14.25
C GLY A 201 7.26 -25.23 -12.88
N PRO A 202 8.30 -24.47 -12.51
CA PRO A 202 9.02 -24.68 -11.26
C PRO A 202 8.23 -24.31 -10.00
N ILE A 203 7.15 -23.54 -10.12
CA ILE A 203 6.23 -23.27 -9.01
C ILE A 203 5.22 -24.41 -8.97
N GLU A 204 5.40 -25.32 -8.01
CA GLU A 204 4.49 -26.45 -7.81
C GLU A 204 3.35 -26.03 -6.89
N LEU A 205 2.10 -26.35 -7.29
CA LEU A 205 0.95 -26.22 -6.40
C LEU A 205 1.02 -27.38 -5.41
N GLN A 206 1.20 -27.07 -4.12
CA GLN A 206 1.06 -28.07 -3.08
C GLN A 206 -0.38 -28.57 -3.11
N ASN A 207 -0.59 -29.79 -3.59
CA ASN A 207 -1.85 -30.49 -3.42
C ASN A 207 -1.96 -30.87 -1.94
N ASN A 208 -2.68 -30.04 -1.17
CA ASN A 208 -3.14 -30.40 0.17
C ASN A 208 -4.39 -31.29 0.07
#